data_ad2528c4df0d5d944611a654225c60e9
#
_entry.id   ad2528c4df0d5d944611a654225c60e9
#
_cell.length_a   1.000
_cell.length_b   1.000
_cell.length_c   1.000
_cell.angle_alpha   90.00
_cell.angle_beta   90.00
_cell.angle_gamma   90.00
#
_symmetry.space_group_name_H-M   'P 1'
#
loop_
_entity.id
_entity.type
_entity.pdbx_description
1 polymer ?
#
loop_
_entity_poly.entity_id
_entity_poly.type
_entity_poly.pdbx_seq_one_letter_code
_entity_poly.pdbx_strand_id
1 'polypeptide(L)'
;MSKETLLQYLQSKGVISEADATRVQIERTRSPKSEEALIREMGLADNLVIAKAKSDIFKIPFVDLTQISVPESVIAEVPIDNLKKYRAVPFERGTDYVKFAMLDPFDVQATQALQRRYPPNTQIQVNITTEESINFILDRRIGDVMSTEVTEALEDVDVPVQDITAEDPNLINSSDLKNAPVARIVNSIMQYAVTSKSSDIHVEPMENRLRVR
;
A
#
# COMPACT_ATOMS: atom_id res chain seq x y z
N MET A 1 -6.18 20.58 -29.43
CA MET A 1 -5.54 19.29 -29.74
C MET A 1 -6.18 18.24 -28.81
N SER A 2 -6.90 17.27 -29.39
CA SER A 2 -7.42 16.11 -28.61
C SER A 2 -6.25 15.39 -27.97
N LYS A 3 -6.27 15.23 -26.65
CA LYS A 3 -5.26 14.39 -25.97
C LYS A 3 -5.44 12.96 -26.48
N GLU A 4 -4.34 12.35 -26.93
CA GLU A 4 -4.30 10.93 -27.30
C GLU A 4 -4.81 10.07 -26.15
N THR A 5 -5.72 9.12 -26.40
CA THR A 5 -6.22 8.21 -25.37
C THR A 5 -5.19 7.12 -25.07
N LEU A 6 -5.34 6.45 -23.92
CA LEU A 6 -4.47 5.33 -23.56
C LEU A 6 -4.50 4.24 -24.64
N LEU A 7 -5.68 3.90 -25.14
CA LEU A 7 -5.87 2.90 -26.19
C LEU A 7 -5.17 3.29 -27.49
N GLN A 8 -5.34 4.55 -27.94
CA GLN A 8 -4.69 5.07 -29.13
C GLN A 8 -3.16 5.04 -29.01
N TYR A 9 -2.64 5.44 -27.85
CA TYR A 9 -1.21 5.40 -27.57
C TYR A 9 -0.66 3.97 -27.64
N LEU A 10 -1.30 3.02 -26.92
CA LEU A 10 -0.86 1.62 -26.91
C LEU A 10 -0.95 0.97 -28.30
N GLN A 11 -1.95 1.35 -29.10
CA GLN A 11 -2.07 0.92 -30.49
C GLN A 11 -0.95 1.51 -31.35
N SER A 12 -0.65 2.80 -31.22
CA SER A 12 0.43 3.47 -31.97
C SER A 12 1.82 2.88 -31.65
N LYS A 13 1.98 2.34 -30.44
CA LYS A 13 3.20 1.63 -30.02
C LYS A 13 3.23 0.14 -30.39
N GLY A 14 2.18 -0.38 -31.02
CA GLY A 14 2.09 -1.78 -31.41
C GLY A 14 1.88 -2.75 -30.24
N VAL A 15 1.53 -2.25 -29.05
CA VAL A 15 1.22 -3.08 -27.87
C VAL A 15 -0.14 -3.74 -28.02
N ILE A 16 -1.12 -3.02 -28.57
CA ILE A 16 -2.48 -3.52 -28.78
C ILE A 16 -2.76 -3.55 -30.28
N SER A 17 -3.34 -4.64 -30.78
CA SER A 17 -3.72 -4.78 -32.17
C SER A 17 -4.96 -3.92 -32.50
N GLU A 18 -5.17 -3.60 -33.79
CA GLU A 18 -6.37 -2.86 -34.24
C GLU A 18 -7.67 -3.62 -33.91
N ALA A 19 -7.64 -4.96 -34.02
CA ALA A 19 -8.77 -5.79 -33.70
C ALA A 19 -9.12 -5.74 -32.20
N ASP A 20 -8.09 -5.80 -31.34
CA ASP A 20 -8.30 -5.70 -29.89
C ASP A 20 -8.72 -4.29 -29.47
N ALA A 21 -8.16 -3.26 -30.08
CA ALA A 21 -8.59 -1.88 -29.85
C ALA A 21 -10.07 -1.68 -30.18
N THR A 22 -10.53 -2.26 -31.28
CA THR A 22 -11.97 -2.27 -31.65
C THR A 22 -12.82 -3.00 -30.60
N ARG A 23 -12.34 -4.14 -30.11
CA ARG A 23 -13.04 -4.90 -29.04
C ARG A 23 -13.18 -4.09 -27.75
N VAL A 24 -12.11 -3.39 -27.33
CA VAL A 24 -12.14 -2.51 -26.14
C VAL A 24 -13.18 -1.39 -26.35
N GLN A 25 -13.20 -0.77 -27.54
CA GLN A 25 -14.19 0.29 -27.84
C GLN A 25 -15.63 -0.21 -27.79
N ILE A 26 -15.91 -1.39 -28.33
CA ILE A 26 -17.23 -2.02 -28.28
C ILE A 26 -17.63 -2.30 -26.83
N GLU A 27 -16.72 -2.91 -26.04
CA GLU A 27 -17.00 -3.25 -24.67
C GLU A 27 -17.23 -2.00 -23.79
N ARG A 28 -16.50 -0.92 -24.07
CA ARG A 28 -16.71 0.37 -23.40
C ARG A 28 -18.11 0.95 -23.61
N THR A 29 -18.79 0.66 -24.75
CA THR A 29 -20.19 1.09 -24.94
C THR A 29 -21.20 0.26 -24.14
N ARG A 30 -20.80 -0.94 -23.71
CA ARG A 30 -21.64 -1.90 -22.98
C ARG A 30 -21.41 -1.91 -21.47
N SER A 31 -20.25 -1.40 -21.04
CA SER A 31 -19.79 -1.46 -19.65
C SER A 31 -19.46 -0.05 -19.14
N PRO A 32 -19.80 0.26 -17.86
CA PRO A 32 -19.41 1.53 -17.22
C PRO A 32 -17.93 1.59 -16.83
N LYS A 33 -17.15 0.55 -17.18
CA LYS A 33 -15.73 0.45 -16.82
C LYS A 33 -14.87 1.46 -17.61
N SER A 34 -13.79 1.91 -16.97
CA SER A 34 -12.81 2.77 -17.65
C SER A 34 -12.05 2.00 -18.75
N GLU A 35 -11.52 2.73 -19.73
CA GLU A 35 -10.69 2.17 -20.81
C GLU A 35 -9.49 1.38 -20.24
N GLU A 36 -8.83 1.90 -19.21
CA GLU A 36 -7.74 1.23 -18.50
C GLU A 36 -8.17 -0.09 -17.85
N ALA A 37 -9.35 -0.11 -17.20
CA ALA A 37 -9.87 -1.31 -16.58
C ALA A 37 -10.18 -2.41 -17.61
N LEU A 38 -10.73 -2.05 -18.75
CA LEU A 38 -11.02 -2.98 -19.84
C LEU A 38 -9.74 -3.54 -20.47
N ILE A 39 -8.74 -2.70 -20.73
CA ILE A 39 -7.43 -3.12 -21.27
C ILE A 39 -6.80 -4.17 -20.34
N ARG A 40 -6.85 -3.92 -19.03
CA ARG A 40 -6.30 -4.83 -18.00
C ARG A 40 -7.09 -6.13 -17.91
N GLU A 41 -8.40 -6.06 -17.86
CA GLU A 41 -9.29 -7.22 -17.73
C GLU A 41 -9.21 -8.16 -18.95
N MET A 42 -9.04 -7.57 -20.14
CA MET A 42 -8.85 -8.31 -21.38
C MET A 42 -7.41 -8.84 -21.56
N GLY A 43 -6.51 -8.55 -20.62
CA GLY A 43 -5.11 -9.01 -20.65
C GLY A 43 -4.29 -8.42 -21.80
N LEU A 44 -4.67 -7.24 -22.32
CA LEU A 44 -4.03 -6.63 -23.49
C LEU A 44 -2.75 -5.86 -23.15
N ALA A 45 -2.63 -5.39 -21.92
CA ALA A 45 -1.42 -4.78 -21.39
C ALA A 45 -1.35 -4.97 -19.86
N ASP A 46 -0.14 -5.16 -19.33
CA ASP A 46 0.10 -5.24 -17.90
C ASP A 46 0.14 -3.85 -17.23
N ASN A 47 0.13 -3.84 -15.90
CA ASN A 47 0.10 -2.61 -15.11
C ASN A 47 1.33 -1.73 -15.37
N LEU A 48 2.50 -2.32 -15.63
CA LEU A 48 3.73 -1.58 -15.91
C LEU A 48 3.67 -0.87 -17.25
N VAL A 49 3.19 -1.56 -18.28
CA VAL A 49 3.00 -0.99 -19.64
C VAL A 49 1.98 0.15 -19.58
N ILE A 50 0.86 -0.04 -18.88
CA ILE A 50 -0.17 0.99 -18.70
C ILE A 50 0.39 2.21 -17.98
N ALA A 51 1.12 2.01 -16.87
CA ALA A 51 1.71 3.10 -16.09
C ALA A 51 2.74 3.90 -16.89
N LYS A 52 3.60 3.23 -17.67
CA LYS A 52 4.55 3.88 -18.58
C LYS A 52 3.86 4.64 -19.71
N ALA A 53 2.81 4.07 -20.30
CA ALA A 53 2.01 4.74 -21.31
C ALA A 53 1.36 6.04 -20.76
N LYS A 54 0.79 5.97 -19.55
CA LYS A 54 0.24 7.15 -18.86
C LYS A 54 1.33 8.20 -18.61
N SER A 55 2.51 7.78 -18.16
CA SER A 55 3.67 8.66 -17.98
C SER A 55 4.01 9.43 -19.26
N ASP A 56 4.06 8.74 -20.38
CA ASP A 56 4.39 9.34 -21.68
C ASP A 56 3.29 10.29 -22.17
N ILE A 57 2.01 9.90 -22.04
CA ILE A 57 0.86 10.70 -22.49
C ILE A 57 0.74 11.98 -21.66
N PHE A 58 0.86 11.87 -20.34
CA PHE A 58 0.62 12.99 -19.42
C PHE A 58 1.88 13.78 -19.08
N LYS A 59 3.05 13.31 -19.50
CA LYS A 59 4.36 13.91 -19.18
C LYS A 59 4.62 13.98 -17.67
N ILE A 60 4.11 12.99 -16.93
CA ILE A 60 4.34 12.82 -15.50
C ILE A 60 5.36 11.70 -15.34
N PRO A 61 6.47 11.90 -14.61
CA PRO A 61 7.51 10.87 -14.47
C PRO A 61 6.95 9.57 -13.88
N PHE A 62 7.41 8.44 -14.40
CA PHE A 62 7.16 7.12 -13.82
C PHE A 62 8.23 6.80 -12.77
N VAL A 63 7.84 6.12 -11.69
CA VAL A 63 8.74 5.58 -10.68
C VAL A 63 8.33 4.16 -10.31
N ASP A 64 9.33 3.27 -10.22
CA ASP A 64 9.15 1.92 -9.70
C ASP A 64 9.76 1.85 -8.29
N LEU A 65 8.89 1.78 -7.27
CA LEU A 65 9.31 1.75 -5.87
C LEU A 65 9.99 0.44 -5.47
N THR A 66 9.90 -0.60 -6.30
CA THR A 66 10.60 -1.87 -6.04
C THR A 66 12.07 -1.79 -6.40
N GLN A 67 12.47 -0.82 -7.24
CA GLN A 67 13.82 -0.65 -7.75
C GLN A 67 14.62 0.44 -7.02
N ILE A 68 13.99 1.18 -6.13
CA ILE A 68 14.61 2.26 -5.36
C ILE A 68 14.52 2.00 -3.87
N SER A 69 15.51 2.48 -3.13
CA SER A 69 15.45 2.46 -1.67
C SER A 69 14.71 3.69 -1.18
N VAL A 70 13.52 3.50 -0.62
CA VAL A 70 12.75 4.58 -0.01
C VAL A 70 13.07 4.62 1.49
N PRO A 71 13.57 5.76 2.02
CA PRO A 71 13.85 5.90 3.44
C PRO A 71 12.57 5.75 4.28
N GLU A 72 12.64 4.97 5.34
CA GLU A 72 11.50 4.76 6.24
C GLU A 72 10.98 6.07 6.85
N SER A 73 11.89 7.00 7.18
CA SER A 73 11.54 8.33 7.69
C SER A 73 10.62 9.11 6.74
N VAL A 74 10.76 8.93 5.43
CA VAL A 74 9.92 9.59 4.42
C VAL A 74 8.54 8.93 4.35
N ILE A 75 8.50 7.58 4.38
CA ILE A 75 7.25 6.83 4.37
C ILE A 75 6.43 7.13 5.65
N ALA A 76 7.11 7.25 6.80
CA ALA A 76 6.49 7.50 8.10
C ALA A 76 5.84 8.89 8.23
N GLU A 77 6.18 9.86 7.36
CA GLU A 77 5.53 11.17 7.32
C GLU A 77 4.01 11.07 7.06
N VAL A 78 3.56 9.98 6.44
CA VAL A 78 2.15 9.75 6.10
C VAL A 78 1.64 8.49 6.80
N PRO A 79 0.53 8.57 7.58
CA PRO A 79 -0.09 7.40 8.19
C PRO A 79 -0.46 6.34 7.15
N ILE A 80 -0.29 5.08 7.52
CA ILE A 80 -0.51 3.93 6.64
C ILE A 80 -1.93 3.90 6.06
N ASP A 81 -2.94 4.34 6.83
CA ASP A 81 -4.32 4.40 6.35
C ASP A 81 -4.50 5.40 5.19
N ASN A 82 -3.75 6.51 5.22
CA ASN A 82 -3.76 7.48 4.14
C ASN A 82 -3.02 6.94 2.90
N LEU A 83 -1.90 6.22 3.11
CA LEU A 83 -1.19 5.55 2.00
C LEU A 83 -2.11 4.54 1.30
N LYS A 84 -2.84 3.72 2.08
CA LYS A 84 -3.82 2.76 1.57
C LYS A 84 -4.99 3.44 0.87
N LYS A 85 -5.58 4.45 1.52
CA LYS A 85 -6.77 5.15 1.03
C LYS A 85 -6.52 5.87 -0.29
N TYR A 86 -5.41 6.60 -0.38
CA TYR A 86 -5.09 7.43 -1.55
C TYR A 86 -4.21 6.73 -2.57
N ARG A 87 -3.78 5.48 -2.29
CA ARG A 87 -2.85 4.72 -3.15
C ARG A 87 -1.68 5.60 -3.56
N ALA A 88 -1.10 6.30 -2.59
CA ALA A 88 -0.04 7.28 -2.76
C ALA A 88 1.04 7.08 -1.69
N VAL A 89 2.30 6.99 -2.10
CA VAL A 89 3.45 6.75 -1.22
C VAL A 89 4.47 7.86 -1.41
N PRO A 90 4.88 8.57 -0.33
CA PRO A 90 6.01 9.50 -0.41
C PRO A 90 7.29 8.69 -0.54
N PHE A 91 8.16 9.06 -1.48
CA PHE A 91 9.40 8.31 -1.72
C PHE A 91 10.67 9.17 -1.71
N GLU A 92 10.52 10.48 -1.80
CA GLU A 92 11.65 11.42 -1.75
C GLU A 92 11.21 12.71 -1.07
N ARG A 93 12.05 13.21 -0.18
CA ARG A 93 11.85 14.46 0.56
C ARG A 93 13.00 15.41 0.33
N GLY A 94 12.70 16.60 -0.18
CA GLY A 94 13.63 17.73 -0.24
C GLY A 94 13.29 18.82 0.78
N THR A 95 13.97 19.95 0.70
CA THR A 95 13.77 21.09 1.61
C THR A 95 12.38 21.70 1.44
N ASP A 96 11.93 21.85 0.21
CA ASP A 96 10.71 22.57 -0.19
C ASP A 96 9.75 21.72 -1.05
N TYR A 97 10.07 20.43 -1.24
CA TYR A 97 9.23 19.51 -2.00
C TYR A 97 9.14 18.13 -1.36
N VAL A 98 8.12 17.41 -1.73
CA VAL A 98 7.98 15.98 -1.49
C VAL A 98 7.46 15.30 -2.76
N LYS A 99 8.08 14.18 -3.15
CA LYS A 99 7.63 13.38 -4.29
C LYS A 99 6.75 12.23 -3.82
N PHE A 100 5.62 12.10 -4.48
CA PHE A 100 4.66 11.01 -4.26
C PHE A 100 4.56 10.12 -5.49
N ALA A 101 4.63 8.83 -5.28
CA ALA A 101 4.25 7.82 -6.25
C ALA A 101 2.76 7.53 -6.09
N MET A 102 1.96 7.71 -7.14
CA MET A 102 0.50 7.57 -7.12
C MET A 102 0.00 6.71 -8.28
N LEU A 103 -1.07 5.95 -8.08
CA LEU A 103 -1.75 5.23 -9.16
C LEU A 103 -2.49 6.19 -10.09
N ASP A 104 -3.19 7.15 -9.49
CA ASP A 104 -3.89 8.21 -10.21
C ASP A 104 -3.31 9.59 -9.86
N PRO A 105 -2.50 10.17 -10.75
CA PRO A 105 -1.91 11.48 -10.52
C PRO A 105 -2.92 12.63 -10.59
N PHE A 106 -4.14 12.36 -11.06
CA PHE A 106 -5.21 13.35 -11.19
C PHE A 106 -6.23 13.32 -10.04
N ASP A 107 -6.01 12.47 -9.04
CA ASP A 107 -6.84 12.48 -7.83
C ASP A 107 -6.56 13.76 -7.02
N VAL A 108 -7.40 14.77 -7.28
CA VAL A 108 -7.33 16.06 -6.61
C VAL A 108 -7.61 15.93 -5.11
N GLN A 109 -8.49 15.01 -4.71
CA GLN A 109 -8.82 14.81 -3.29
C GLN A 109 -7.61 14.23 -2.55
N ALA A 110 -6.94 13.24 -3.14
CA ALA A 110 -5.71 12.69 -2.59
C ALA A 110 -4.63 13.76 -2.48
N THR A 111 -4.37 14.50 -3.56
CA THR A 111 -3.34 15.54 -3.58
C THR A 111 -3.60 16.65 -2.54
N GLN A 112 -4.84 17.11 -2.42
CA GLN A 112 -5.21 18.12 -1.40
C GLN A 112 -5.10 17.58 0.03
N ALA A 113 -5.50 16.34 0.27
CA ALA A 113 -5.38 15.72 1.58
C ALA A 113 -3.91 15.53 1.99
N LEU A 114 -3.05 15.14 1.05
CA LEU A 114 -1.62 15.04 1.27
C LEU A 114 -0.98 16.42 1.49
N GLN A 115 -1.35 17.43 0.70
CA GLN A 115 -0.83 18.81 0.85
C GLN A 115 -1.08 19.38 2.25
N ARG A 116 -2.22 19.10 2.87
CA ARG A 116 -2.56 19.58 4.23
C ARG A 116 -1.66 19.05 5.33
N ARG A 117 -0.87 18.01 5.06
CA ARG A 117 0.07 17.42 6.01
C ARG A 117 1.43 18.10 6.02
N TYR A 118 1.71 18.90 5.00
CA TYR A 118 2.98 19.58 4.81
C TYR A 118 2.82 21.09 4.97
N PRO A 119 3.89 21.82 5.29
CA PRO A 119 3.87 23.28 5.28
C PRO A 119 3.33 23.83 3.96
N PRO A 120 2.65 25.00 3.96
CA PRO A 120 2.00 25.56 2.75
C PRO A 120 2.97 25.77 1.57
N ASN A 121 4.24 25.98 1.83
CA ASN A 121 5.30 26.19 0.83
C ASN A 121 5.93 24.87 0.34
N THR A 122 5.51 23.72 0.83
CA THR A 122 6.01 22.44 0.33
C THR A 122 5.32 22.07 -0.96
N GLN A 123 6.06 21.85 -2.04
CA GLN A 123 5.53 21.42 -3.32
C GLN A 123 5.31 19.91 -3.34
N ILE A 124 4.09 19.48 -3.65
CA ILE A 124 3.79 18.08 -3.95
C ILE A 124 4.12 17.81 -5.41
N GLN A 125 5.10 16.95 -5.65
CA GLN A 125 5.45 16.47 -6.98
C GLN A 125 4.92 15.04 -7.15
N VAL A 126 4.10 14.82 -8.16
CA VAL A 126 3.47 13.53 -8.39
C VAL A 126 4.21 12.74 -9.46
N ASN A 127 4.45 11.47 -9.19
CA ASN A 127 4.98 10.49 -10.10
C ASN A 127 3.96 9.36 -10.28
N ILE A 128 3.87 8.81 -11.48
CA ILE A 128 3.03 7.63 -11.74
C ILE A 128 3.77 6.38 -11.29
N THR A 129 3.05 5.44 -10.69
CA THR A 129 3.59 4.14 -10.32
C THR A 129 2.57 3.02 -10.56
N THR A 130 2.96 1.78 -10.30
CA THR A 130 2.09 0.61 -10.39
C THR A 130 1.49 0.24 -9.03
N GLU A 131 0.44 -0.56 -9.06
CA GLU A 131 -0.20 -1.08 -7.85
C GLU A 131 0.74 -2.00 -7.07
N GLU A 132 1.53 -2.80 -7.78
CA GLU A 132 2.54 -3.69 -7.22
C GLU A 132 3.60 -2.90 -6.45
N SER A 133 4.08 -1.78 -7.00
CA SER A 133 5.04 -0.88 -6.35
C SER A 133 4.48 -0.31 -5.04
N ILE A 134 3.22 0.12 -5.04
CA ILE A 134 2.58 0.64 -3.82
C ILE A 134 2.42 -0.46 -2.78
N ASN A 135 1.91 -1.64 -3.19
CA ASN A 135 1.74 -2.77 -2.27
C ASN A 135 3.06 -3.21 -1.66
N PHE A 136 4.14 -3.25 -2.44
CA PHE A 136 5.49 -3.56 -1.95
C PHE A 136 5.90 -2.67 -0.76
N ILE A 137 5.65 -1.36 -0.84
CA ILE A 137 5.95 -0.43 0.27
C ILE A 137 4.97 -0.61 1.43
N LEU A 138 3.68 -0.81 1.15
CA LEU A 138 2.68 -1.00 2.19
C LEU A 138 2.93 -2.27 3.00
N ASP A 139 3.28 -3.38 2.34
CA ASP A 139 3.56 -4.66 2.99
C ASP A 139 4.83 -4.56 3.87
N ARG A 140 5.87 -3.91 3.36
CA ARG A 140 7.09 -3.62 4.12
C ARG A 140 6.77 -2.77 5.34
N ARG A 141 6.01 -1.68 5.19
CA ARG A 141 5.63 -0.78 6.29
C ARG A 141 4.80 -1.48 7.36
N ILE A 142 3.87 -2.35 6.97
CA ILE A 142 3.10 -3.17 7.91
C ILE A 142 4.02 -4.09 8.70
N GLY A 143 4.97 -4.75 8.04
CA GLY A 143 5.96 -5.61 8.69
C GLY A 143 6.82 -4.86 9.71
N ASP A 144 7.27 -3.65 9.37
CA ASP A 144 8.08 -2.81 10.26
C ASP A 144 7.28 -2.35 11.50
N VAL A 145 6.04 -1.89 11.33
CA VAL A 145 5.16 -1.50 12.44
C VAL A 145 4.91 -2.68 13.38
N MET A 146 4.62 -3.86 12.83
CA MET A 146 4.43 -5.07 13.63
C MET A 146 5.68 -5.46 14.40
N SER A 147 6.86 -5.38 13.78
CA SER A 147 8.12 -5.69 14.45
C SER A 147 8.37 -4.76 15.65
N THR A 148 8.05 -3.49 15.50
CA THR A 148 8.16 -2.49 16.57
C THR A 148 7.17 -2.78 17.70
N GLU A 149 5.89 -3.03 17.39
CA GLU A 149 4.87 -3.36 18.40
C GLU A 149 5.20 -4.66 19.16
N VAL A 150 5.74 -5.66 18.46
CA VAL A 150 6.18 -6.91 19.09
C VAL A 150 7.38 -6.66 20.00
N THR A 151 8.36 -5.85 19.56
CA THR A 151 9.54 -5.53 20.37
C THR A 151 9.16 -4.74 21.62
N GLU A 152 8.34 -3.70 21.49
CA GLU A 152 7.83 -2.93 22.65
C GLU A 152 7.02 -3.80 23.61
N ALA A 153 6.18 -4.72 23.07
CA ALA A 153 5.43 -5.65 23.90
C ALA A 153 6.33 -6.65 24.62
N LEU A 154 7.48 -7.03 24.06
CA LEU A 154 8.45 -7.91 24.70
C LEU A 154 9.28 -7.17 25.77
N GLU A 155 9.58 -5.89 25.58
CA GLU A 155 10.25 -5.06 26.61
C GLU A 155 9.36 -4.86 27.84
N ASP A 156 8.03 -4.80 27.66
CA ASP A 156 7.05 -4.73 28.76
C ASP A 156 6.91 -6.06 29.56
N VAL A 157 7.52 -7.16 29.08
CA VAL A 157 7.43 -8.50 29.74
C VAL A 157 8.41 -8.68 30.92
N ASP A 158 9.34 -7.75 31.14
CA ASP A 158 10.25 -7.78 32.32
C ASP A 158 9.54 -7.50 33.66
N VAL A 159 8.21 -7.40 33.68
CA VAL A 159 7.41 -7.46 34.90
C VAL A 159 7.28 -8.93 35.30
N PRO A 160 7.67 -9.33 36.53
CA PRO A 160 7.55 -10.72 36.96
C PRO A 160 6.12 -11.20 36.75
N VAL A 161 5.97 -12.24 35.95
CA VAL A 161 4.68 -12.95 35.83
C VAL A 161 4.37 -13.50 37.23
N GLN A 162 3.63 -12.73 38.03
CA GLN A 162 2.99 -13.29 39.21
C GLN A 162 2.08 -14.40 38.68
N ASP A 163 2.32 -15.60 39.17
CA ASP A 163 1.50 -16.78 38.90
C ASP A 163 0.02 -16.39 38.95
N ILE A 164 -0.58 -16.23 37.76
CA ILE A 164 -2.03 -16.15 37.64
C ILE A 164 -2.52 -17.58 37.84
N THR A 165 -2.57 -18.00 39.09
CA THR A 165 -3.30 -19.20 39.48
C THR A 165 -4.76 -18.94 39.16
N ALA A 166 -5.31 -19.79 38.29
CA ALA A 166 -6.66 -19.72 37.74
C ALA A 166 -7.75 -20.00 38.80
N GLU A 167 -7.84 -19.20 39.86
CA GLU A 167 -8.82 -19.44 40.93
C GLU A 167 -9.97 -18.44 41.02
N ASP A 168 -10.02 -17.38 40.18
CA ASP A 168 -11.19 -16.50 40.17
C ASP A 168 -11.52 -15.95 38.77
N PRO A 169 -12.53 -16.54 38.08
CA PRO A 169 -12.94 -16.10 36.73
C PRO A 169 -13.54 -14.69 36.71
N ASN A 170 -13.86 -14.09 37.88
CA ASN A 170 -14.53 -12.79 37.95
C ASN A 170 -13.61 -11.58 38.16
N LEU A 171 -12.30 -11.81 38.37
CA LEU A 171 -11.33 -10.73 38.64
C LEU A 171 -10.62 -10.18 37.38
N ILE A 172 -10.85 -10.78 36.22
CA ILE A 172 -10.19 -10.34 34.99
C ILE A 172 -11.10 -9.32 34.27
N ASN A 173 -10.87 -8.04 34.50
CA ASN A 173 -11.49 -6.99 33.67
C ASN A 173 -11.05 -7.17 32.23
N SER A 174 -11.99 -7.20 31.31
CA SER A 174 -11.75 -7.38 29.87
C SER A 174 -10.82 -6.31 29.26
N SER A 175 -10.63 -5.19 29.94
CA SER A 175 -9.68 -4.13 29.58
C SER A 175 -8.22 -4.51 29.88
N ASP A 176 -7.97 -5.21 30.98
CA ASP A 176 -6.62 -5.58 31.40
C ASP A 176 -6.05 -6.72 30.53
N LEU A 177 -6.93 -7.65 30.11
CA LEU A 177 -6.56 -8.70 29.17
C LEU A 177 -6.18 -8.17 27.78
N LYS A 178 -6.86 -7.11 27.32
CA LYS A 178 -6.56 -6.51 26.00
C LYS A 178 -5.23 -5.77 25.99
N ASN A 179 -4.76 -5.32 27.13
CA ASN A 179 -3.50 -4.58 27.28
C ASN A 179 -2.32 -5.48 27.69
N ALA A 180 -2.57 -6.76 27.97
CA ALA A 180 -1.49 -7.69 28.29
C ALA A 180 -0.53 -7.81 27.08
N PRO A 181 0.80 -7.81 27.29
CA PRO A 181 1.80 -7.86 26.21
C PRO A 181 1.54 -9.00 25.21
N VAL A 182 1.22 -10.19 25.71
CA VAL A 182 0.91 -11.36 24.87
C VAL A 182 -0.35 -11.13 24.01
N ALA A 183 -1.39 -10.49 24.55
CA ALA A 183 -2.60 -10.19 23.81
C ALA A 183 -2.33 -9.16 22.69
N ARG A 184 -1.45 -8.19 22.92
CA ARG A 184 -1.00 -7.23 21.89
C ARG A 184 -0.30 -7.97 20.74
N ILE A 185 0.65 -8.87 21.06
CA ILE A 185 1.36 -9.67 20.05
C ILE A 185 0.37 -10.52 19.23
N VAL A 186 -0.56 -11.20 19.89
CA VAL A 186 -1.57 -12.02 19.20
C VAL A 186 -2.45 -11.16 18.30
N ASN A 187 -2.90 -10.00 18.77
CA ASN A 187 -3.70 -9.07 17.95
C ASN A 187 -2.93 -8.59 16.73
N SER A 188 -1.65 -8.25 16.86
CA SER A 188 -0.81 -7.83 15.73
C SER A 188 -0.68 -8.95 14.69
N ILE A 189 -0.45 -10.20 15.13
CA ILE A 189 -0.41 -11.37 14.23
C ILE A 189 -1.74 -11.55 13.50
N MET A 190 -2.88 -11.46 14.20
CA MET A 190 -4.21 -11.57 13.61
C MET A 190 -4.48 -10.46 12.60
N GLN A 191 -4.15 -9.22 12.93
CA GLN A 191 -4.32 -8.08 12.00
C GLN A 191 -3.48 -8.25 10.74
N TYR A 192 -2.25 -8.72 10.89
CA TYR A 192 -1.38 -9.00 9.74
C TYR A 192 -1.97 -10.08 8.85
N ALA A 193 -2.41 -11.20 9.42
CA ALA A 193 -3.00 -12.30 8.67
C ALA A 193 -4.24 -11.84 7.86
N VAL A 194 -5.12 -11.06 8.50
CA VAL A 194 -6.31 -10.49 7.81
C VAL A 194 -5.90 -9.54 6.68
N THR A 195 -4.92 -8.67 6.94
CA THR A 195 -4.43 -7.69 5.94
C THR A 195 -3.75 -8.39 4.76
N SER A 196 -2.98 -9.45 5.04
CA SER A 196 -2.28 -10.26 4.04
C SER A 196 -3.19 -11.27 3.34
N LYS A 197 -4.49 -11.34 3.73
CA LYS A 197 -5.47 -12.31 3.23
C LYS A 197 -5.00 -13.76 3.38
N SER A 198 -4.33 -14.06 4.49
CA SER A 198 -3.90 -15.41 4.82
C SER A 198 -5.11 -16.30 5.08
N SER A 199 -5.07 -17.55 4.64
CA SER A 199 -6.10 -18.56 4.92
C SER A 199 -5.99 -19.11 6.34
N ASP A 200 -4.74 -19.24 6.83
CA ASP A 200 -4.42 -19.91 8.09
C ASP A 200 -3.26 -19.19 8.77
N ILE A 201 -3.17 -19.34 10.10
CA ILE A 201 -2.04 -18.90 10.92
C ILE A 201 -1.50 -20.12 11.65
N HIS A 202 -0.25 -20.47 11.35
CA HIS A 202 0.46 -21.55 12.04
C HIS A 202 1.45 -20.96 13.02
N VAL A 203 1.34 -21.31 14.30
CA VAL A 203 2.29 -20.92 15.33
C VAL A 203 3.06 -22.17 15.77
N GLU A 204 4.35 -22.22 15.43
CA GLU A 204 5.23 -23.34 15.70
C GLU A 204 6.24 -22.95 16.81
N PRO A 205 6.18 -23.55 18.00
CA PRO A 205 7.19 -23.34 19.02
C PRO A 205 8.50 -24.00 18.61
N MET A 206 9.59 -23.27 18.75
CA MET A 206 10.96 -23.75 18.55
C MET A 206 11.73 -23.57 19.86
N GLU A 207 12.93 -24.12 19.95
CA GLU A 207 13.73 -24.21 21.17
C GLU A 207 13.92 -22.84 21.87
N ASN A 208 14.15 -21.75 21.12
CA ASN A 208 14.36 -20.40 21.66
C ASN A 208 13.54 -19.31 20.92
N ARG A 209 12.52 -19.70 20.13
CA ARG A 209 11.70 -18.75 19.35
C ARG A 209 10.37 -19.37 18.94
N LEU A 210 9.42 -18.50 18.60
CA LEU A 210 8.21 -18.89 17.90
C LEU A 210 8.38 -18.58 16.40
N ARG A 211 7.91 -19.50 15.55
CA ARG A 211 7.75 -19.25 14.14
C ARG A 211 6.26 -19.08 13.85
N VAL A 212 5.92 -17.98 13.20
CA VAL A 212 4.56 -17.74 12.69
C VAL A 212 4.61 -17.79 11.17
N ARG A 213 3.69 -18.54 10.57
CA ARG A 213 3.52 -18.64 9.13
C ARG A 213 2.09 -18.36 8.74
#